data_730bbec7d9b5ff3a0c9048bdc9f507bf
#
_entry.id   730bbec7d9b5ff3a0c9048bdc9f507bf
#
_cell.length_a   1.000
_cell.length_b   1.000
_cell.length_c   1.000
_cell.angle_alpha   90.00
_cell.angle_beta   90.00
_cell.angle_gamma   90.00
#
_symmetry.space_group_name_H-M   'P 1'
#
loop_
_entity.id
_entity.type
_entity.pdbx_description
1 polymer ?
#
loop_
_entity_poly.entity_id
_entity_poly.type
_entity_poly.pdbx_seq_one_letter_code
_entity_poly.pdbx_strand_id
1 'polypeptide(L)'
;TLIIHNANFDLGFINNELSLIGLPALKNPVVDTVMLARETLNTRIANLDYLCRRFNVDLSDRSFHGALLDSQLLASVYLELRGGKQFSMKLDTVESTDKKTSMNNINKGKTKEIQVTKDNIFTHKQMVKKIKNPIWKKFNY
;
A
#
# COMPACT_ATOMS: atom_id res chain seq x y z
N THR A 1 -16.01 -9.14 -1.80
CA THR A 1 -15.07 -9.21 -2.94
C THR A 1 -14.35 -10.55 -2.90
N LEU A 2 -14.28 -11.23 -4.04
CA LEU A 2 -13.52 -12.46 -4.21
C LEU A 2 -12.13 -12.10 -4.77
N ILE A 3 -11.07 -12.67 -4.19
CA ILE A 3 -9.70 -12.51 -4.66
C ILE A 3 -9.27 -13.87 -5.21
N ILE A 4 -9.01 -13.92 -6.51
CA ILE A 4 -8.78 -15.17 -7.22
C ILE A 4 -7.56 -15.01 -8.14
N HIS A 5 -6.79 -16.07 -8.32
CA HIS A 5 -5.65 -16.11 -9.23
C HIS A 5 -6.06 -16.78 -10.55
N ASN A 6 -6.19 -16.01 -11.61
CA ASN A 6 -6.81 -16.40 -12.88
C ASN A 6 -8.33 -16.64 -12.75
N ALA A 7 -9.03 -15.59 -12.33
CA ALA A 7 -10.42 -15.64 -11.90
C ALA A 7 -11.41 -16.23 -12.90
N ASN A 8 -11.18 -16.07 -14.20
CA ASN A 8 -12.07 -16.60 -15.23
C ASN A 8 -12.21 -18.12 -15.17
N PHE A 9 -11.12 -18.81 -14.81
CA PHE A 9 -11.11 -20.27 -14.71
C PHE A 9 -11.98 -20.72 -13.52
N ASP A 10 -11.71 -20.22 -12.33
CA ASP A 10 -12.41 -20.64 -11.11
C ASP A 10 -13.88 -20.25 -11.12
N LEU A 11 -14.18 -19.02 -11.57
CA LEU A 11 -15.56 -18.54 -11.66
C LEU A 11 -16.38 -19.33 -12.70
N GLY A 12 -15.76 -19.70 -13.81
CA GLY A 12 -16.40 -20.55 -14.80
C GLY A 12 -16.79 -21.90 -14.20
N PHE A 13 -15.87 -22.51 -13.45
CA PHE A 13 -16.10 -23.80 -12.80
C PHE A 13 -17.20 -23.70 -11.73
N ILE A 14 -17.09 -22.75 -10.81
CA ILE A 14 -18.03 -22.57 -9.72
C ILE A 14 -19.44 -22.24 -10.25
N ASN A 15 -19.56 -21.36 -11.22
CA ASN A 15 -20.85 -20.98 -11.79
C ASN A 15 -21.50 -22.14 -12.55
N ASN A 16 -20.69 -23.01 -13.20
CA ASN A 16 -21.20 -24.23 -13.79
C ASN A 16 -21.78 -25.18 -12.74
N GLU A 17 -21.06 -25.44 -11.66
CA GLU A 17 -21.52 -26.28 -10.56
C GLU A 17 -22.80 -25.72 -9.90
N LEU A 18 -22.84 -24.40 -9.66
CA LEU A 18 -24.05 -23.74 -9.14
C LEU A 18 -25.24 -23.92 -10.08
N SER A 19 -25.03 -23.82 -11.38
CA SER A 19 -26.07 -24.03 -12.40
C SER A 19 -26.62 -25.45 -12.37
N LEU A 20 -25.77 -26.46 -12.18
CA LEU A 20 -26.19 -27.86 -12.11
C LEU A 20 -27.13 -28.16 -10.93
N ILE A 21 -26.99 -27.42 -9.84
CA ILE A 21 -27.84 -27.53 -8.64
C ILE A 21 -28.97 -26.49 -8.59
N GLY A 22 -29.18 -25.73 -9.68
CA GLY A 22 -30.24 -24.73 -9.80
C GLY A 22 -30.03 -23.44 -9.02
N LEU A 23 -28.78 -23.15 -8.60
CA LEU A 23 -28.43 -21.90 -7.91
C LEU A 23 -27.97 -20.83 -8.90
N PRO A 24 -28.20 -19.53 -8.56
CA PRO A 24 -27.75 -18.43 -9.42
C PRO A 24 -26.23 -18.31 -9.41
N ALA A 25 -25.67 -17.81 -10.51
CA ALA A 25 -24.25 -17.50 -10.62
C ALA A 25 -23.79 -16.45 -9.60
N LEU A 26 -22.52 -16.50 -9.21
CA LEU A 26 -21.90 -15.57 -8.29
C LEU A 26 -21.92 -14.14 -8.85
N LYS A 27 -22.39 -13.18 -8.04
CA LYS A 27 -22.45 -11.75 -8.37
C LYS A 27 -21.46 -10.90 -7.57
N ASN A 28 -20.55 -11.54 -6.87
CA ASN A 28 -19.56 -10.86 -6.03
C ASN A 28 -18.59 -10.05 -6.92
N PRO A 29 -18.14 -8.88 -6.46
CA PRO A 29 -17.00 -8.21 -7.06
C PRO A 29 -15.78 -9.14 -7.04
N VAL A 30 -15.00 -9.13 -8.10
CA VAL A 30 -13.84 -10.03 -8.29
C VAL A 30 -12.58 -9.22 -8.53
N VAL A 31 -11.50 -9.63 -7.88
CA VAL A 31 -10.14 -9.15 -8.16
C VAL A 31 -9.33 -10.33 -8.69
N ASP A 32 -8.93 -10.26 -9.96
CA ASP A 32 -7.99 -11.22 -10.56
C ASP A 32 -6.56 -10.78 -10.26
N THR A 33 -5.85 -11.58 -9.44
CA THR A 33 -4.48 -11.26 -9.04
C THR A 33 -3.46 -11.42 -10.17
N VAL A 34 -3.76 -12.18 -11.23
CA VAL A 34 -2.91 -12.23 -12.44
C VAL A 34 -2.94 -10.91 -13.18
N MET A 35 -4.15 -10.34 -13.37
CA MET A 35 -4.31 -9.04 -14.00
C MET A 35 -3.66 -7.95 -13.16
N LEU A 36 -3.95 -7.94 -11.86
CA LEU A 36 -3.37 -6.98 -10.91
C LEU A 36 -1.83 -7.04 -10.90
N ALA A 37 -1.25 -8.25 -10.90
CA ALA A 37 0.20 -8.40 -10.92
C ALA A 37 0.84 -7.90 -12.23
N ARG A 38 0.20 -8.15 -13.37
CA ARG A 38 0.67 -7.66 -14.66
C ARG A 38 0.68 -6.14 -14.73
N GLU A 39 -0.36 -5.49 -14.22
CA GLU A 39 -0.45 -4.03 -14.16
C GLU A 39 0.55 -3.44 -13.18
N THR A 40 0.62 -3.97 -11.94
CA THR A 40 1.46 -3.41 -10.88
C THR A 40 2.95 -3.61 -11.14
N LEU A 41 3.35 -4.79 -11.65
CA LEU A 41 4.74 -5.16 -11.84
C LEU A 41 5.22 -4.97 -13.29
N ASN A 42 4.34 -4.57 -14.19
CA ASN A 42 4.60 -4.47 -15.64
C ASN A 42 5.28 -5.74 -16.19
N THR A 43 4.76 -6.91 -15.82
CA THR A 43 5.32 -8.23 -16.20
C THR A 43 4.31 -9.07 -16.96
N ARG A 44 4.81 -9.93 -17.85
CA ARG A 44 3.98 -10.95 -18.51
C ARG A 44 3.83 -12.20 -17.65
N ILE A 45 4.80 -12.48 -16.78
CA ILE A 45 4.83 -13.66 -15.93
C ILE A 45 4.14 -13.32 -14.61
N ALA A 46 3.02 -13.97 -14.34
CA ALA A 46 2.22 -13.71 -13.14
C ALA A 46 1.68 -15.00 -12.51
N ASN A 47 2.42 -16.11 -12.60
CA ASN A 47 2.05 -17.32 -11.85
C ASN A 47 2.38 -17.13 -10.34
N LEU A 48 1.69 -17.87 -9.49
CA LEU A 48 1.79 -17.73 -8.03
C LEU A 48 3.21 -17.96 -7.53
N ASP A 49 3.94 -18.92 -8.06
CA ASP A 49 5.33 -19.21 -7.66
C ASP A 49 6.27 -18.06 -7.98
N TYR A 50 6.13 -17.47 -9.16
CA TYR A 50 6.91 -16.29 -9.53
C TYR A 50 6.63 -15.11 -8.59
N LEU A 51 5.36 -14.88 -8.29
CA LEU A 51 4.95 -13.80 -7.40
C LEU A 51 5.45 -14.03 -5.97
N CYS A 52 5.35 -15.24 -5.44
CA CYS A 52 5.89 -15.59 -4.12
C CYS A 52 7.41 -15.33 -4.05
N ARG A 53 8.17 -15.77 -5.05
CA ARG A 53 9.62 -15.51 -5.12
C ARG A 53 9.92 -14.02 -5.24
N ARG A 54 9.15 -13.29 -6.02
CA ARG A 54 9.32 -11.85 -6.25
C ARG A 54 9.12 -11.03 -4.98
N PHE A 55 8.19 -11.46 -4.12
CA PHE A 55 7.85 -10.79 -2.86
C PHE A 55 8.48 -11.44 -1.62
N ASN A 56 9.40 -12.39 -1.81
CA ASN A 56 10.03 -13.15 -0.72
C ASN A 56 9.00 -13.80 0.23
N VAL A 57 7.90 -14.30 -0.33
CA VAL A 57 6.94 -15.12 0.40
C VAL A 57 7.50 -16.52 0.52
N ASP A 58 7.55 -17.06 1.74
CA ASP A 58 8.11 -18.36 2.03
C ASP A 58 7.33 -19.49 1.35
N LEU A 59 8.05 -20.35 0.63
CA LEU A 59 7.54 -21.51 -0.09
C LEU A 59 7.98 -22.83 0.54
N SER A 60 8.65 -22.81 1.69
CA SER A 60 9.28 -24.00 2.31
C SER A 60 8.29 -25.14 2.56
N ASP A 61 7.05 -24.79 2.93
CA ASP A 61 6.01 -25.79 3.23
C ASP A 61 5.29 -26.31 1.97
N ARG A 62 5.69 -25.84 0.78
CA ARG A 62 5.04 -26.17 -0.50
C ARG A 62 5.61 -27.43 -1.14
N SER A 63 5.68 -28.53 -0.39
CA SER A 63 6.04 -29.83 -0.96
C SER A 63 4.95 -30.42 -1.89
N PHE A 64 3.68 -30.06 -1.64
CA PHE A 64 2.53 -30.42 -2.46
C PHE A 64 1.64 -29.19 -2.71
N HIS A 65 1.01 -29.13 -3.90
CA HIS A 65 0.02 -28.12 -4.24
C HIS A 65 -1.29 -28.40 -3.51
N GLY A 66 -1.43 -27.84 -2.31
CA GLY A 66 -2.67 -27.91 -1.54
C GLY A 66 -3.48 -26.62 -1.69
N ALA A 67 -4.77 -26.75 -1.99
CA ALA A 67 -5.65 -25.58 -2.20
C ALA A 67 -5.63 -24.58 -1.04
N LEU A 68 -5.55 -25.06 0.21
CA LEU A 68 -5.47 -24.21 1.40
C LEU A 68 -4.15 -23.43 1.44
N LEU A 69 -3.03 -24.10 1.18
CA LEU A 69 -1.71 -23.47 1.18
C LEU A 69 -1.60 -22.45 0.05
N ASP A 70 -2.06 -22.79 -1.14
CA ASP A 70 -2.08 -21.88 -2.28
C ASP A 70 -2.94 -20.63 -2.00
N SER A 71 -4.05 -20.79 -1.28
CA SER A 71 -4.89 -19.67 -0.85
C SER A 71 -4.18 -18.76 0.18
N GLN A 72 -3.40 -19.32 1.10
CA GLN A 72 -2.61 -18.56 2.07
C GLN A 72 -1.46 -17.79 1.39
N LEU A 73 -0.77 -18.44 0.46
CA LEU A 73 0.25 -17.81 -0.36
C LEU A 73 -0.33 -16.68 -1.21
N LEU A 74 -1.51 -16.91 -1.82
CA LEU A 74 -2.21 -15.91 -2.59
C LEU A 74 -2.60 -14.71 -1.74
N ALA A 75 -3.07 -14.91 -0.51
CA ALA A 75 -3.38 -13.83 0.42
C ALA A 75 -2.14 -12.97 0.71
N SER A 76 -0.99 -13.60 0.97
CA SER A 76 0.27 -12.90 1.21
C SER A 76 0.72 -12.10 -0.02
N VAL A 77 0.69 -12.72 -1.20
CA VAL A 77 1.02 -12.06 -2.48
C VAL A 77 0.08 -10.89 -2.78
N TYR A 78 -1.22 -11.05 -2.52
CA TYR A 78 -2.19 -9.98 -2.74
C TYR A 78 -1.92 -8.77 -1.86
N LEU A 79 -1.55 -8.96 -0.59
CA LEU A 79 -1.16 -7.86 0.31
C LEU A 79 0.06 -7.11 -0.24
N GLU A 80 1.07 -7.83 -0.74
CA GLU A 80 2.25 -7.21 -1.35
C GLU A 80 1.91 -6.44 -2.64
N LEU A 81 1.04 -6.99 -3.49
CA LEU A 81 0.57 -6.31 -4.71
C LEU A 81 -0.22 -5.03 -4.41
N ARG A 82 -0.88 -4.96 -3.25
CA ARG A 82 -1.64 -3.78 -2.81
C ARG A 82 -0.80 -2.72 -2.08
N GLY A 83 0.51 -2.89 -2.04
CA GLY A 83 1.44 -1.94 -1.44
C GLY A 83 2.26 -2.49 -0.28
N GLY A 84 2.21 -3.80 -0.07
CA GLY A 84 2.98 -4.50 0.96
C GLY A 84 2.50 -4.23 2.39
N LYS A 85 3.32 -4.63 3.35
CA LYS A 85 3.08 -4.38 4.78
C LYS A 85 3.22 -2.90 5.18
N GLN A 86 3.75 -2.07 4.29
CA GLN A 86 3.77 -0.61 4.48
C GLN A 86 2.53 0.00 3.83
N PHE A 87 1.72 0.69 4.63
CA PHE A 87 0.77 1.65 4.09
C PHE A 87 1.55 2.65 3.25
N SER A 88 1.36 2.64 1.92
CA SER A 88 1.89 3.73 1.11
C SER A 88 1.20 4.99 1.58
N MET A 89 1.92 5.86 2.27
CA MET A 89 1.51 7.25 2.34
C MET A 89 1.48 7.72 0.88
N LYS A 90 0.29 7.86 0.30
CA LYS A 90 0.13 8.68 -0.88
C LYS A 90 0.42 10.11 -0.42
N LEU A 91 1.67 10.53 -0.54
CA LEU A 91 1.91 11.95 -0.73
C LEU A 91 1.19 12.24 -2.05
N ASP A 92 0.12 13.02 -1.99
CA ASP A 92 -0.43 13.63 -3.17
C ASP A 92 0.69 14.48 -3.78
N THR A 93 1.46 13.87 -4.67
CA THR A 93 2.29 14.62 -5.60
C THR A 93 1.28 15.38 -6.43
N VAL A 94 1.10 16.64 -6.10
CA VAL A 94 0.45 17.60 -6.97
C VAL A 94 1.18 17.47 -8.30
N GLU A 95 0.55 16.80 -9.27
CA GLU A 95 1.03 16.79 -10.65
C GLU A 95 1.23 18.24 -11.03
N SER A 96 2.48 18.62 -11.16
CA SER A 96 2.87 19.89 -11.74
C SER A 96 2.47 19.88 -13.22
N THR A 97 1.17 20.13 -13.46
CA THR A 97 0.77 20.61 -14.77
C THR A 97 1.46 21.96 -14.95
N ASP A 98 2.48 21.98 -15.83
CA ASP A 98 3.10 23.20 -16.33
C ASP A 98 2.03 24.13 -16.94
N LYS A 99 1.27 24.81 -16.11
CA LYS A 99 0.60 26.04 -16.46
C LYS A 99 1.36 27.14 -15.74
N LYS A 100 2.15 27.90 -16.53
CA LYS A 100 2.62 29.23 -16.16
C LYS A 100 1.41 30.06 -15.74
N THR A 101 1.01 29.95 -14.48
CA THR A 101 0.04 30.84 -13.88
C THR A 101 0.83 31.75 -12.94
N SER A 102 0.79 33.02 -13.28
CA SER A 102 1.37 34.13 -12.55
C SER A 102 1.28 33.92 -11.03
N MET A 103 2.43 34.02 -10.36
CA MET A 103 2.52 34.16 -8.89
C MET A 103 1.80 35.42 -8.45
N ASN A 104 0.51 35.33 -8.20
CA ASN A 104 -0.18 36.33 -7.37
C ASN A 104 -1.41 35.65 -6.74
N ASN A 105 -1.30 35.48 -5.45
CA ASN A 105 -2.28 35.06 -4.43
C ASN A 105 -1.96 33.72 -3.77
N ILE A 106 -0.81 33.66 -3.10
CA ILE A 106 -0.69 32.83 -1.90
C ILE A 106 -1.58 33.50 -0.87
N ASN A 107 -2.80 33.00 -0.68
CA ASN A 107 -3.57 33.29 0.53
C ASN A 107 -2.69 32.86 1.71
N LYS A 108 -2.04 33.84 2.34
CA LYS A 108 -1.38 33.66 3.63
C LYS A 108 -2.48 33.24 4.61
N GLY A 109 -2.73 31.92 4.71
CA GLY A 109 -3.50 31.39 5.81
C GLY A 109 -2.93 32.00 7.08
N LYS A 110 -3.79 32.57 7.92
CA LYS A 110 -3.40 33.14 9.21
C LYS A 110 -2.63 32.05 9.95
N THR A 111 -1.30 32.18 10.00
CA THR A 111 -0.44 31.34 10.83
C THR A 111 -0.94 31.48 12.25
N LYS A 112 -1.42 30.37 12.83
CA LYS A 112 -1.88 30.35 14.21
C LYS A 112 -0.65 30.51 15.09
N GLU A 113 -0.49 31.65 15.72
CA GLU A 113 0.60 31.91 16.65
C GLU A 113 0.41 31.00 17.85
N ILE A 114 1.32 30.05 18.04
CA ILE A 114 1.30 29.14 19.18
C ILE A 114 2.10 29.80 20.29
N GLN A 115 1.41 30.22 21.37
CA GLN A 115 2.07 30.74 22.56
C GLN A 115 2.70 29.59 23.34
N VAL A 116 4.02 29.58 23.40
CA VAL A 116 4.80 28.60 24.15
C VAL A 116 4.97 29.10 25.59
N THR A 117 4.67 28.25 26.57
CA THR A 117 4.83 28.61 27.98
C THR A 117 6.30 28.74 28.36
N LYS A 118 6.60 29.58 29.38
CA LYS A 118 7.98 29.77 29.85
C LYS A 118 8.64 28.48 30.34
N ASP A 119 7.86 27.57 30.91
CA ASP A 119 8.33 26.25 31.37
C ASP A 119 8.76 25.36 30.20
N ASN A 120 8.00 25.35 29.09
CA ASN A 120 8.37 24.63 27.92
C ASN A 120 9.67 25.15 27.30
N ILE A 121 9.86 26.46 27.26
CA ILE A 121 11.10 27.08 26.77
C ILE A 121 12.28 26.71 27.67
N PHE A 122 12.09 26.73 28.99
CA PHE A 122 13.14 26.34 29.93
C PHE A 122 13.54 24.88 29.79
N THR A 123 12.56 23.97 29.74
CA THR A 123 12.79 22.53 29.56
C THR A 123 13.49 22.23 28.23
N HIS A 124 13.08 22.91 27.17
CA HIS A 124 13.70 22.79 25.87
C HIS A 124 15.15 23.27 25.88
N LYS A 125 15.45 24.40 26.50
CA LYS A 125 16.83 24.87 26.66
C LYS A 125 17.71 23.91 27.46
N GLN A 126 17.17 23.27 28.48
CA GLN A 126 17.90 22.21 29.22
C GLN A 126 18.20 21.00 28.38
N MET A 127 17.22 20.56 27.54
CA MET A 127 17.40 19.45 26.62
C MET A 127 18.48 19.77 25.58
N VAL A 128 18.45 20.96 24.97
CA VAL A 128 19.43 21.40 23.97
C VAL A 128 20.85 21.43 24.53
N LYS A 129 21.04 21.79 25.80
CA LYS A 129 22.36 21.78 26.47
C LYS A 129 22.97 20.37 26.56
N LYS A 130 22.16 19.33 26.61
CA LYS A 130 22.61 17.92 26.69
C LYS A 130 23.02 17.33 25.34
N ILE A 131 22.67 17.99 24.23
CA ILE A 131 22.98 17.51 22.89
C ILE A 131 24.36 17.97 22.44
N LYS A 132 25.21 17.06 21.97
CA LYS A 132 26.51 17.41 21.38
C LYS A 132 26.23 18.09 20.01
N ASN A 133 26.72 19.35 19.84
CA ASN A 133 26.57 20.15 18.62
C ASN A 133 25.12 20.40 18.16
N PRO A 134 24.24 20.98 19.00
CA PRO A 134 22.88 21.25 18.60
C PRO A 134 22.81 22.38 17.56
N ILE A 135 21.98 22.15 16.53
CA ILE A 135 21.75 23.13 15.44
C ILE A 135 21.20 24.46 16.01
N TRP A 136 20.44 24.40 17.09
CA TRP A 136 19.82 25.57 17.74
C TRP A 136 20.82 26.58 18.33
N LYS A 137 22.08 26.20 18.55
CA LYS A 137 23.13 27.18 18.94
C LYS A 137 23.39 28.26 17.90
N LYS A 138 23.00 28.02 16.63
CA LYS A 138 23.14 29.00 15.54
C LYS A 138 22.05 30.08 15.54
N PHE A 139 20.99 29.88 16.31
CA PHE A 139 19.88 30.80 16.41
C PHE A 139 19.90 31.42 17.81
N ASN A 140 19.87 32.76 17.87
CA ASN A 140 19.73 33.48 19.16
C ASN A 140 18.37 33.19 19.79
N TYR A 141 18.37 32.36 20.82
CA TYR A 141 17.15 31.68 21.27
C TYR A 141 17.17 31.52 22.80
#